data_cc3a097a9dba1ac57588cbb7adf46ca1
#
_entry.id   cc3a097a9dba1ac57588cbb7adf46ca1
#
_cell.length_a   1.000
_cell.length_b   1.000
_cell.length_c   1.000
_cell.angle_alpha   90.00
_cell.angle_beta   90.00
_cell.angle_gamma   90.00
#
_symmetry.space_group_name_H-M   'P 1'
#
loop_
_entity.id
_entity.type
_entity.pdbx_description
1 polymer ?
#
loop_
_entity_poly.entity_id
_entity_poly.type
_entity_poly.pdbx_seq_one_letter_code
_entity_poly.pdbx_strand_id
1 'polypeptide(L)'
;KYPQNFGNSLIHGKGIKYEVNGKRISVYKAVRQHTIGGKRKVTGQVTDNMEEAVIGASVFVMGASNGTITDMNGHFSLELPDDNAKLQVSYIGYKTQVINVGNKSSVNIVLVEDSKALEEVVVVGYGTQKKVNLTGAVETVKSDRLANKPVTSIASALTGEAAGVTVTQNSGQPGPNQGTVRVRGIGTWGDASPLVLVDGVSMSLNDVIPSEVESVSVLKDAASAAIYGSRAANGVILITTKKGKEGKLTFNYSGNVGFQFATRVPESVTSWQYAELYNQMQYNEGKSSSLFPQDRIDRMKAGGDPDKLEGNTDWYDELLRSGAPQHNHQLTVSGGSDKITYMISAGYSDQQGIIPSTDYERYNLRVNTTSKLTSWLKLDVNMAYLNSTQEESAAGAAEAYRRTMRALPYLPVQFSDGTYSYDAAPSNPVRMVNGDYGMRRKNNDCMTLLIAPEINILDGLNIRGTFGYESNIYKEKIFGTDIHIYTGKLEK
;
A
#
# COMPACT_ATOMS: atom_id res chain seq x y z
N LYS A 1 16.88 12.33 29.90
CA LYS A 1 18.21 11.74 30.23
C LYS A 1 18.06 10.24 30.16
N TYR A 2 18.47 9.64 29.05
CA TYR A 2 18.53 8.16 28.92
C TYR A 2 19.82 7.68 29.58
N PRO A 3 19.79 6.58 30.34
CA PRO A 3 20.99 6.05 30.97
C PRO A 3 21.96 5.51 29.90
N GLN A 4 23.22 5.98 29.94
CA GLN A 4 24.30 5.62 29.02
C GLN A 4 24.73 4.11 29.07
N ASN A 5 24.09 3.28 29.89
CA ASN A 5 24.53 1.92 30.17
C ASN A 5 23.61 0.78 29.74
N PHE A 6 22.61 1.04 28.90
CA PHE A 6 21.62 0.00 28.54
C PHE A 6 22.11 -1.07 27.52
N GLY A 7 23.28 -0.89 26.94
CA GLY A 7 23.75 -1.80 25.86
C GLY A 7 24.85 -2.79 26.24
N ASN A 8 25.56 -2.56 27.32
CA ASN A 8 26.83 -3.29 27.55
C ASN A 8 26.66 -4.74 28.06
N SER A 9 25.56 -5.09 28.71
CA SER A 9 25.41 -6.46 29.26
C SER A 9 24.79 -7.49 28.31
N LEU A 10 24.06 -7.04 27.30
CA LEU A 10 23.36 -7.94 26.35
C LEU A 10 24.17 -8.29 25.09
N ILE A 11 25.21 -7.53 24.77
CA ILE A 11 25.92 -7.58 23.48
C ILE A 11 27.38 -8.05 23.63
N HIS A 12 27.91 -8.07 24.87
CA HIS A 12 29.27 -8.52 25.11
C HIS A 12 29.41 -10.03 24.87
N GLY A 13 30.22 -10.40 23.88
CA GLY A 13 30.53 -11.80 23.55
C GLY A 13 29.95 -12.36 22.25
N LYS A 14 29.05 -11.61 21.55
CA LYS A 14 28.42 -12.10 20.30
C LYS A 14 28.92 -11.48 19.00
N GLY A 15 30.03 -10.75 19.01
CA GLY A 15 30.60 -10.14 17.79
C GLY A 15 29.68 -9.09 17.13
N ILE A 16 28.90 -8.38 17.93
CA ILE A 16 28.00 -7.32 17.48
C ILE A 16 28.55 -5.98 17.96
N LYS A 17 28.60 -4.99 17.04
CA LYS A 17 28.95 -3.60 17.35
C LYS A 17 27.73 -2.71 17.17
N TYR A 18 27.67 -1.63 17.91
CA TYR A 18 26.66 -0.60 17.73
C TYR A 18 27.29 0.79 17.61
N GLU A 19 26.62 1.65 16.91
CA GLU A 19 26.99 3.06 16.76
C GLU A 19 25.80 3.93 17.12
N VAL A 20 26.01 4.95 17.94
CA VAL A 20 24.98 5.89 18.38
C VAL A 20 25.18 7.22 17.66
N ASN A 21 24.26 7.58 16.80
CA ASN A 21 24.28 8.86 16.10
C ASN A 21 23.01 9.66 16.43
N GLY A 22 23.13 10.55 17.42
CA GLY A 22 22.03 11.30 17.99
C GLY A 22 20.97 10.42 18.68
N LYS A 23 19.75 10.35 18.13
CA LYS A 23 18.65 9.52 18.64
C LYS A 23 18.56 8.12 17.97
N ARG A 24 19.48 7.78 17.06
CA ARG A 24 19.49 6.51 16.35
C ARG A 24 20.61 5.62 16.88
N ILE A 25 20.27 4.37 17.14
CA ILE A 25 21.23 3.31 17.47
C ILE A 25 21.24 2.33 16.31
N SER A 26 22.39 2.21 15.64
CA SER A 26 22.60 1.24 14.57
C SER A 26 23.36 0.06 15.13
N VAL A 27 22.81 -1.14 15.02
CA VAL A 27 23.43 -2.39 15.48
C VAL A 27 23.85 -3.21 14.26
N TYR A 28 25.11 -3.60 14.22
CA TYR A 28 25.64 -4.40 13.11
C TYR A 28 26.58 -5.51 13.62
N LYS A 29 26.62 -6.59 12.87
CA LYS A 29 27.51 -7.70 13.17
C LYS A 29 28.94 -7.30 12.84
N ALA A 30 29.86 -7.38 13.80
CA ALA A 30 31.26 -7.14 13.53
C ALA A 30 31.80 -8.26 12.61
N VAL A 31 32.09 -7.90 11.37
CA VAL A 31 32.81 -8.80 10.46
C VAL A 31 34.25 -8.86 10.98
N ARG A 32 34.73 -10.04 11.34
CA ARG A 32 36.15 -10.24 11.66
C ARG A 32 36.96 -9.86 10.41
N GLN A 33 37.71 -8.79 10.52
CA GLN A 33 38.78 -8.53 9.54
C GLN A 33 39.83 -9.66 9.68
N HIS A 34 39.88 -10.54 8.71
CA HIS A 34 41.06 -11.35 8.51
C HIS A 34 42.17 -10.44 7.94
N THR A 35 43.01 -9.97 8.82
CA THR A 35 44.34 -9.49 8.46
C THR A 35 45.23 -10.71 8.24
N ILE A 36 45.68 -10.93 7.02
CA ILE A 36 46.95 -11.58 6.69
C ILE A 36 47.00 -11.79 5.16
N GLY A 37 48.03 -11.30 4.53
CA GLY A 37 48.33 -11.51 3.12
C GLY A 37 48.62 -10.18 2.43
N GLY A 38 49.77 -10.04 1.82
CA GLY A 38 50.23 -8.84 1.15
C GLY A 38 49.18 -8.36 0.13
N LYS A 39 48.83 -7.07 0.21
CA LYS A 39 47.96 -6.42 -0.76
C LYS A 39 48.49 -6.63 -2.17
N ARG A 40 47.78 -7.41 -2.96
CA ARG A 40 48.11 -7.68 -4.34
C ARG A 40 47.27 -6.82 -5.25
N LYS A 41 47.91 -6.15 -6.18
CA LYS A 41 47.22 -5.33 -7.18
C LYS A 41 46.89 -6.17 -8.40
N VAL A 42 45.61 -6.19 -8.78
CA VAL A 42 45.13 -6.83 -10.02
C VAL A 42 44.63 -5.73 -10.95
N THR A 43 45.02 -5.85 -12.22
CA THR A 43 44.53 -5.00 -13.31
C THR A 43 43.69 -5.83 -14.26
N GLY A 44 42.87 -5.20 -15.07
CA GLY A 44 42.09 -5.91 -16.08
C GLY A 44 41.37 -4.99 -17.01
N GLN A 45 40.70 -5.58 -17.98
CA GLN A 45 39.85 -4.88 -18.92
C GLN A 45 38.49 -5.56 -18.95
N VAL A 46 37.46 -4.75 -19.01
CA VAL A 46 36.06 -5.21 -19.18
C VAL A 46 35.59 -4.79 -20.57
N THR A 47 35.19 -5.77 -21.35
CA THR A 47 34.67 -5.60 -22.72
C THR A 47 33.28 -6.26 -22.82
N ASP A 48 32.58 -5.96 -23.89
CA ASP A 48 31.37 -6.69 -24.28
C ASP A 48 31.67 -7.83 -25.28
N ASN A 49 30.62 -8.47 -25.81
CA ASN A 49 30.72 -9.54 -26.80
C ASN A 49 31.26 -9.06 -28.19
N MET A 50 31.29 -7.75 -28.45
CA MET A 50 31.82 -7.14 -29.67
C MET A 50 33.21 -6.60 -29.47
N GLU A 51 33.87 -6.94 -28.34
CA GLU A 51 35.18 -6.45 -27.92
C GLU A 51 35.23 -4.92 -27.65
N GLU A 52 34.06 -4.28 -27.51
CA GLU A 52 34.00 -2.87 -27.15
C GLU A 52 34.23 -2.68 -25.65
N ALA A 53 34.93 -1.60 -25.26
CA ALA A 53 35.22 -1.31 -23.85
C ALA A 53 33.97 -0.92 -23.07
N VAL A 54 33.70 -1.60 -21.98
CA VAL A 54 32.56 -1.25 -21.07
C VAL A 54 33.04 -0.21 -20.07
N ILE A 55 32.66 1.06 -20.30
CA ILE A 55 33.05 2.22 -19.50
C ILE A 55 32.14 2.33 -18.26
N GLY A 56 32.71 2.53 -17.07
CA GLY A 56 31.94 2.71 -15.84
C GLY A 56 31.38 1.41 -15.22
N ALA A 57 31.82 0.24 -15.67
CA ALA A 57 31.47 -1.02 -15.05
C ALA A 57 32.00 -1.10 -13.61
N SER A 58 31.14 -1.50 -12.68
CA SER A 58 31.50 -1.67 -11.28
C SER A 58 32.21 -3.00 -11.06
N VAL A 59 33.40 -2.96 -10.45
CA VAL A 59 34.23 -4.13 -10.13
C VAL A 59 34.45 -4.15 -8.62
N PHE A 60 33.87 -5.14 -7.92
CA PHE A 60 33.94 -5.28 -6.45
C PHE A 60 34.59 -6.62 -6.05
N VAL A 61 35.31 -6.61 -4.92
CA VAL A 61 35.74 -7.83 -4.27
C VAL A 61 34.61 -8.38 -3.41
N MET A 62 34.16 -9.62 -3.68
CA MET A 62 33.11 -10.25 -2.89
C MET A 62 33.54 -10.41 -1.44
N GLY A 63 32.69 -9.92 -0.52
CA GLY A 63 32.93 -9.99 0.92
C GLY A 63 33.84 -8.90 1.49
N ALA A 64 34.32 -7.96 0.67
CA ALA A 64 35.09 -6.80 1.10
C ALA A 64 34.43 -5.49 0.66
N SER A 65 34.83 -4.37 1.27
CA SER A 65 34.34 -3.03 0.88
C SER A 65 35.17 -2.42 -0.28
N ASN A 66 36.10 -3.17 -0.86
CA ASN A 66 36.96 -2.71 -1.93
C ASN A 66 36.29 -2.88 -3.29
N GLY A 67 36.20 -1.78 -4.05
CA GLY A 67 35.69 -1.75 -5.41
C GLY A 67 36.25 -0.60 -6.20
N THR A 68 36.12 -0.68 -7.52
CA THR A 68 36.52 0.34 -8.49
C THR A 68 35.54 0.35 -9.66
N ILE A 69 35.67 1.33 -10.53
CA ILE A 69 34.95 1.40 -11.81
C ILE A 69 35.93 1.38 -12.98
N THR A 70 35.51 0.88 -14.13
CA THR A 70 36.33 0.90 -15.35
C THR A 70 36.43 2.29 -15.93
N ASP A 71 37.62 2.59 -16.51
CA ASP A 71 37.91 3.84 -17.20
C ASP A 71 37.37 3.87 -18.66
N MET A 72 37.70 4.92 -19.43
CA MET A 72 37.23 5.12 -20.80
C MET A 72 37.69 4.02 -21.79
N ASN A 73 38.68 3.21 -21.42
CA ASN A 73 39.15 2.08 -22.20
C ASN A 73 38.73 0.72 -21.62
N GLY A 74 37.79 0.76 -20.63
CA GLY A 74 37.35 -0.43 -19.93
C GLY A 74 38.35 -1.01 -18.92
N HIS A 75 39.49 -0.34 -18.65
CA HIS A 75 40.46 -0.82 -17.71
C HIS A 75 40.09 -0.53 -16.26
N PHE A 76 40.48 -1.47 -15.39
CA PHE A 76 40.35 -1.31 -13.93
C PHE A 76 41.62 -1.74 -13.22
N SER A 77 41.77 -1.24 -12.00
CA SER A 77 42.86 -1.61 -11.10
C SER A 77 42.32 -1.69 -9.67
N LEU A 78 42.54 -2.82 -9.00
CA LEU A 78 41.98 -3.11 -7.69
C LEU A 78 42.95 -3.88 -6.81
N GLU A 79 43.01 -3.54 -5.52
CA GLU A 79 43.79 -4.29 -4.53
C GLU A 79 42.96 -5.46 -3.98
N LEU A 80 43.51 -6.66 -4.00
CA LEU A 80 42.89 -7.88 -3.48
C LEU A 80 43.37 -8.16 -2.05
N PRO A 81 42.51 -8.63 -1.17
CA PRO A 81 42.85 -8.99 0.22
C PRO A 81 43.57 -10.34 0.32
N ASP A 82 43.34 -11.24 -0.61
CA ASP A 82 43.96 -12.58 -0.67
C ASP A 82 43.94 -13.16 -2.09
N ASP A 83 44.63 -14.30 -2.28
CA ASP A 83 44.79 -14.98 -3.59
C ASP A 83 43.51 -15.73 -4.03
N ASN A 84 42.54 -15.94 -3.15
CA ASN A 84 41.26 -16.59 -3.45
C ASN A 84 40.10 -15.58 -3.63
N ALA A 85 40.41 -14.29 -3.72
CA ALA A 85 39.43 -13.25 -3.88
C ALA A 85 38.63 -13.43 -5.19
N LYS A 86 37.31 -13.28 -5.09
CA LYS A 86 36.41 -13.28 -6.23
C LYS A 86 36.02 -11.85 -6.55
N LEU A 87 36.09 -11.50 -7.83
CA LEU A 87 35.56 -10.22 -8.32
C LEU A 87 34.14 -10.39 -8.81
N GLN A 88 33.27 -9.51 -8.38
CA GLN A 88 31.94 -9.33 -8.93
C GLN A 88 31.97 -8.12 -9.85
N VAL A 89 31.62 -8.33 -11.12
CA VAL A 89 31.57 -7.28 -12.14
C VAL A 89 30.13 -7.10 -12.59
N SER A 90 29.67 -5.87 -12.56
CA SER A 90 28.27 -5.50 -12.93
C SER A 90 28.24 -4.20 -13.71
N TYR A 91 27.36 -4.15 -14.71
CA TYR A 91 27.07 -2.96 -15.47
C TYR A 91 25.60 -2.97 -15.93
N ILE A 92 25.01 -1.82 -16.12
CA ILE A 92 23.61 -1.69 -16.55
C ILE A 92 23.44 -2.29 -17.94
N GLY A 93 22.52 -3.25 -18.10
CA GLY A 93 22.29 -3.94 -19.37
C GLY A 93 23.10 -5.22 -19.56
N TYR A 94 23.96 -5.60 -18.61
CA TYR A 94 24.78 -6.80 -18.66
C TYR A 94 24.55 -7.72 -17.47
N LYS A 95 24.75 -9.03 -17.68
CA LYS A 95 24.67 -10.03 -16.59
C LYS A 95 25.82 -9.84 -15.64
N THR A 96 25.49 -9.73 -14.35
CA THR A 96 26.51 -9.71 -13.30
C THR A 96 27.33 -10.99 -13.34
N GLN A 97 28.66 -10.88 -13.43
CA GLN A 97 29.58 -12.01 -13.44
C GLN A 97 30.41 -12.05 -12.17
N VAL A 98 30.69 -13.27 -11.71
CA VAL A 98 31.59 -13.52 -10.58
C VAL A 98 32.78 -14.32 -11.10
N ILE A 99 33.96 -13.75 -10.94
CA ILE A 99 35.20 -14.30 -11.51
C ILE A 99 36.19 -14.60 -10.38
N ASN A 100 36.78 -15.78 -10.43
CA ASN A 100 37.86 -16.15 -9.53
C ASN A 100 39.19 -15.67 -10.12
N VAL A 101 39.87 -14.77 -9.43
CA VAL A 101 41.13 -14.18 -9.92
C VAL A 101 42.31 -15.15 -9.81
N GLY A 102 42.32 -15.98 -8.77
CA GLY A 102 43.45 -16.88 -8.50
C GLY A 102 44.78 -16.10 -8.46
N ASN A 103 45.84 -16.66 -8.98
CA ASN A 103 47.18 -16.07 -9.01
C ASN A 103 47.46 -15.11 -10.19
N LYS A 104 46.42 -14.71 -10.93
CA LYS A 104 46.59 -13.84 -12.11
C LYS A 104 46.77 -12.38 -11.69
N SER A 105 47.75 -11.67 -12.29
CA SER A 105 47.95 -10.23 -12.12
C SER A 105 47.12 -9.37 -13.07
N SER A 106 46.58 -9.99 -14.14
CA SER A 106 45.67 -9.34 -15.08
C SER A 106 44.51 -10.26 -15.43
N VAL A 107 43.26 -9.70 -15.54
CA VAL A 107 42.08 -10.48 -15.86
C VAL A 107 41.22 -9.71 -16.87
N ASN A 108 41.04 -10.29 -18.07
CA ASN A 108 40.10 -9.75 -19.06
C ASN A 108 38.71 -10.35 -18.83
N ILE A 109 37.70 -9.52 -18.83
CA ILE A 109 36.33 -9.86 -18.47
C ILE A 109 35.41 -9.44 -19.62
N VAL A 110 34.77 -10.42 -20.24
CA VAL A 110 33.77 -10.16 -21.27
C VAL A 110 32.40 -10.21 -20.62
N LEU A 111 31.72 -9.09 -20.56
CA LEU A 111 30.35 -9.04 -20.07
C LEU A 111 29.36 -9.47 -21.15
N VAL A 112 28.46 -10.36 -20.78
CA VAL A 112 27.41 -10.82 -21.66
C VAL A 112 26.18 -9.92 -21.40
N GLU A 113 25.64 -9.38 -22.48
CA GLU A 113 24.39 -8.60 -22.38
C GLU A 113 23.30 -9.38 -21.66
N ASP A 114 22.63 -8.72 -20.71
CA ASP A 114 21.45 -9.28 -20.09
C ASP A 114 20.25 -9.07 -20.99
N SER A 115 20.07 -9.97 -21.95
CA SER A 115 18.93 -9.97 -22.86
C SER A 115 17.58 -10.00 -22.12
N LYS A 116 17.56 -10.40 -20.83
CA LYS A 116 16.36 -10.29 -20.01
C LYS A 116 16.06 -8.85 -19.57
N ALA A 117 17.05 -7.98 -19.45
CA ALA A 117 16.82 -6.56 -19.15
C ALA A 117 16.26 -5.80 -20.37
N LEU A 118 16.53 -6.27 -21.60
CA LEU A 118 16.02 -5.72 -22.85
C LEU A 118 14.64 -6.26 -23.25
N GLU A 119 14.16 -7.30 -22.57
CA GLU A 119 12.85 -7.92 -22.83
C GLU A 119 11.76 -7.52 -21.83
N GLU A 120 11.75 -6.27 -21.36
CA GLU A 120 10.61 -5.80 -20.59
C GLU A 120 9.38 -5.75 -21.52
N VAL A 121 8.57 -6.80 -21.41
CA VAL A 121 7.33 -6.94 -22.16
C VAL A 121 6.23 -6.25 -21.37
N VAL A 122 5.55 -5.32 -22.01
CA VAL A 122 4.43 -4.57 -21.44
C VAL A 122 3.15 -5.06 -22.12
N VAL A 123 2.11 -5.32 -21.33
CA VAL A 123 0.79 -5.58 -21.86
C VAL A 123 0.24 -4.27 -22.42
N VAL A 124 -0.03 -4.23 -23.70
CA VAL A 124 -0.62 -3.09 -24.39
C VAL A 124 -1.76 -3.60 -25.27
N GLY A 125 -2.93 -3.11 -25.00
CA GLY A 125 -4.10 -3.57 -25.73
C GLY A 125 -4.48 -5.00 -25.38
N TYR A 126 -4.72 -5.78 -26.40
CA TYR A 126 -5.05 -7.20 -26.31
C TYR A 126 -3.84 -8.12 -26.50
N GLY A 127 -2.63 -7.55 -26.48
CA GLY A 127 -1.38 -8.28 -26.69
C GLY A 127 -0.24 -7.78 -25.79
N THR A 128 0.92 -8.39 -25.98
CA THR A 128 2.15 -8.00 -25.30
C THR A 128 3.13 -7.42 -26.31
N GLN A 129 3.74 -6.29 -25.99
CA GLN A 129 4.78 -5.68 -26.83
C GLN A 129 6.04 -5.41 -26.00
N LYS A 130 7.20 -5.46 -26.63
CA LYS A 130 8.44 -5.04 -25.97
C LYS A 130 8.35 -3.54 -25.67
N LYS A 131 8.73 -3.13 -24.47
CA LYS A 131 8.67 -1.72 -24.02
C LYS A 131 9.42 -0.80 -24.95
N VAL A 132 10.50 -1.27 -25.53
CA VAL A 132 11.33 -0.54 -26.55
C VAL A 132 10.54 -0.19 -27.81
N ASN A 133 9.51 -0.97 -28.15
CA ASN A 133 8.70 -0.79 -29.34
C ASN A 133 7.49 0.11 -29.11
N LEU A 134 7.29 0.58 -27.88
CA LEU A 134 6.16 1.44 -27.53
C LEU A 134 6.50 2.90 -27.79
N THR A 135 5.83 3.51 -28.74
CA THR A 135 5.95 4.94 -29.03
C THR A 135 5.15 5.83 -28.07
N GLY A 136 4.26 5.23 -27.27
CA GLY A 136 3.42 5.92 -26.31
C GLY A 136 3.99 5.98 -24.88
N ALA A 137 3.55 6.96 -24.07
CA ALA A 137 3.94 7.10 -22.67
C ALA A 137 3.27 6.03 -21.81
N VAL A 138 3.94 4.91 -21.63
CA VAL A 138 3.50 3.79 -20.78
C VAL A 138 4.39 3.71 -19.55
N GLU A 139 3.77 3.71 -18.38
CA GLU A 139 4.44 3.48 -17.09
C GLU A 139 4.05 2.13 -16.56
N THR A 140 5.03 1.34 -16.12
CA THR A 140 4.79 0.01 -15.54
C THR A 140 5.30 -0.07 -14.13
N VAL A 141 4.43 -0.48 -13.20
CA VAL A 141 4.74 -0.76 -11.80
C VAL A 141 4.71 -2.26 -11.60
N LYS A 142 5.80 -2.85 -11.13
CA LYS A 142 5.93 -4.30 -10.90
C LYS A 142 5.45 -4.71 -9.51
N SER A 143 5.19 -5.99 -9.34
CA SER A 143 4.63 -6.57 -8.13
C SER A 143 5.45 -6.33 -6.86
N ASP A 144 6.79 -6.28 -6.97
CA ASP A 144 7.70 -6.04 -5.84
C ASP A 144 7.47 -4.67 -5.18
N ARG A 145 7.13 -3.65 -5.97
CA ARG A 145 6.81 -2.31 -5.46
C ARG A 145 5.41 -2.22 -4.85
N LEU A 146 4.50 -3.08 -5.27
CA LEU A 146 3.09 -3.07 -4.83
C LEU A 146 2.87 -3.96 -3.60
N ALA A 147 3.48 -5.15 -3.58
CA ALA A 147 3.22 -6.18 -2.57
C ALA A 147 3.78 -5.83 -1.18
N ASN A 148 4.80 -4.96 -1.10
CA ASN A 148 5.44 -4.58 0.16
C ASN A 148 4.70 -3.47 0.94
N LYS A 149 3.61 -2.93 0.38
CA LYS A 149 2.79 -1.93 1.05
C LYS A 149 1.67 -2.60 1.84
N PRO A 150 1.50 -2.29 3.13
CA PRO A 150 0.44 -2.86 3.96
C PRO A 150 -0.91 -2.17 3.68
N VAL A 151 -1.35 -2.21 2.42
CA VAL A 151 -2.60 -1.59 1.95
C VAL A 151 -3.56 -2.63 1.40
N THR A 152 -4.86 -2.36 1.53
CA THR A 152 -5.94 -3.30 1.18
C THR A 152 -6.38 -3.20 -0.27
N SER A 153 -6.06 -2.11 -0.98
CA SER A 153 -6.47 -1.90 -2.38
C SER A 153 -5.30 -1.51 -3.28
N ILE A 154 -5.41 -1.88 -4.56
CA ILE A 154 -4.42 -1.51 -5.58
C ILE A 154 -4.37 0.00 -5.81
N ALA A 155 -5.49 0.71 -5.66
CA ALA A 155 -5.54 2.16 -5.75
C ALA A 155 -4.59 2.81 -4.73
N SER A 156 -4.66 2.38 -3.46
CA SER A 156 -3.75 2.86 -2.40
C SER A 156 -2.30 2.44 -2.66
N ALA A 157 -2.07 1.23 -3.20
CA ALA A 157 -0.73 0.75 -3.51
C ALA A 157 -0.05 1.58 -4.61
N LEU A 158 -0.82 2.12 -5.57
CA LEU A 158 -0.33 2.95 -6.67
C LEU A 158 0.08 4.37 -6.23
N THR A 159 -0.25 4.80 -5.01
CA THR A 159 0.10 6.13 -4.52
C THR A 159 1.60 6.36 -4.56
N GLY A 160 2.04 7.35 -5.37
CA GLY A 160 3.44 7.71 -5.54
C GLY A 160 4.28 6.74 -6.38
N GLU A 161 3.68 5.68 -6.97
CA GLU A 161 4.41 4.65 -7.71
C GLU A 161 4.48 4.90 -9.23
N ALA A 162 3.50 5.58 -9.78
CA ALA A 162 3.42 5.85 -11.22
C ALA A 162 3.41 7.35 -11.49
N ALA A 163 4.38 7.84 -12.27
CA ALA A 163 4.43 9.26 -12.66
C ALA A 163 3.17 9.63 -13.45
N GLY A 164 2.55 10.78 -13.12
CA GLY A 164 1.31 11.26 -13.77
C GLY A 164 0.05 10.50 -13.36
N VAL A 165 0.11 9.66 -12.34
CA VAL A 165 -1.04 9.07 -11.67
C VAL A 165 -1.22 9.74 -10.31
N THR A 166 -2.38 10.31 -10.09
CA THR A 166 -2.74 10.92 -8.81
C THR A 166 -3.79 10.03 -8.14
N VAL A 167 -3.54 9.68 -6.90
CA VAL A 167 -4.49 8.96 -6.06
C VAL A 167 -4.89 9.85 -4.90
N THR A 168 -6.16 10.21 -4.82
CA THR A 168 -6.70 11.01 -3.73
C THR A 168 -7.55 10.12 -2.84
N GLN A 169 -7.18 10.00 -1.58
CA GLN A 169 -7.92 9.26 -0.58
C GLN A 169 -8.90 10.20 0.13
N ASN A 170 -10.19 9.93 0.00
CA ASN A 170 -11.25 10.78 0.58
C ASN A 170 -11.63 10.37 2.01
N SER A 171 -11.27 9.17 2.44
CA SER A 171 -11.61 8.62 3.74
C SER A 171 -10.51 7.69 4.25
N GLY A 172 -10.35 7.62 5.57
CA GLY A 172 -9.52 6.62 6.26
C GLY A 172 -10.33 5.46 6.82
N GLN A 173 -11.62 5.33 6.46
CA GLN A 173 -12.45 4.21 6.91
C GLN A 173 -11.89 2.87 6.43
N PRO A 174 -12.08 1.79 7.21
CA PRO A 174 -11.73 0.44 6.78
C PRO A 174 -12.38 0.04 5.47
N GLY A 175 -11.68 -0.83 4.75
CA GLY A 175 -12.19 -1.39 3.50
C GLY A 175 -11.61 -0.75 2.25
N PRO A 176 -12.27 -0.97 1.10
CA PRO A 176 -11.84 -0.38 -0.15
C PRO A 176 -12.01 1.13 -0.04
N ASN A 177 -10.97 1.79 0.44
CA ASN A 177 -10.91 3.24 0.39
C ASN A 177 -11.11 3.63 -1.06
N GLN A 178 -12.20 4.31 -1.33
CA GLN A 178 -12.53 4.81 -2.65
C GLN A 178 -11.54 5.92 -3.03
N GLY A 179 -10.26 5.53 -3.14
CA GLY A 179 -9.25 6.38 -3.69
C GLY A 179 -9.63 6.75 -5.11
N THR A 180 -9.84 8.02 -5.35
CA THR A 180 -10.07 8.52 -6.69
C THR A 180 -8.74 8.51 -7.43
N VAL A 181 -8.62 7.64 -8.44
CA VAL A 181 -7.44 7.56 -9.29
C VAL A 181 -7.66 8.44 -10.52
N ARG A 182 -6.68 9.27 -10.86
CA ARG A 182 -6.67 10.12 -12.05
C ARG A 182 -5.37 9.96 -12.81
N VAL A 183 -5.45 9.92 -14.12
CA VAL A 183 -4.28 9.88 -15.00
C VAL A 183 -4.16 11.25 -15.66
N ARG A 184 -3.02 11.95 -15.43
CA ARG A 184 -2.76 13.32 -15.92
C ARG A 184 -3.78 14.37 -15.46
N GLY A 185 -4.44 14.14 -14.32
CA GLY A 185 -5.38 15.10 -13.73
C GLY A 185 -6.82 14.97 -14.22
N ILE A 186 -7.59 16.05 -14.12
CA ILE A 186 -8.99 16.13 -14.50
C ILE A 186 -9.10 16.81 -15.86
N GLY A 187 -9.52 16.08 -16.88
CA GLY A 187 -9.67 16.57 -18.24
C GLY A 187 -11.13 16.86 -18.67
N THR A 188 -12.10 16.57 -17.79
CA THR A 188 -13.53 16.71 -18.10
C THR A 188 -14.33 17.12 -16.87
N TRP A 189 -15.48 17.78 -17.07
CA TRP A 189 -16.45 18.08 -16.00
C TRP A 189 -17.29 16.86 -15.60
N GLY A 190 -17.30 15.80 -16.43
CA GLY A 190 -17.99 14.54 -16.13
C GLY A 190 -17.10 13.57 -15.36
N ASP A 191 -17.31 12.29 -15.60
CA ASP A 191 -16.46 11.23 -15.00
C ASP A 191 -15.07 11.25 -15.64
N ALA A 192 -14.08 11.59 -14.84
CA ALA A 192 -12.67 11.63 -15.20
C ALA A 192 -11.91 10.36 -14.75
N SER A 193 -12.63 9.28 -14.46
CA SER A 193 -12.02 7.99 -14.06
C SER A 193 -11.34 7.32 -15.25
N PRO A 194 -10.15 6.73 -15.07
CA PRO A 194 -9.50 5.94 -16.10
C PRO A 194 -10.26 4.62 -16.31
N LEU A 195 -10.15 4.05 -17.51
CA LEU A 195 -10.59 2.70 -17.76
C LEU A 195 -9.65 1.70 -17.07
N VAL A 196 -10.20 0.82 -16.24
CA VAL A 196 -9.42 -0.22 -15.55
C VAL A 196 -9.73 -1.57 -16.18
N LEU A 197 -8.69 -2.29 -16.56
CA LEU A 197 -8.79 -3.64 -17.11
C LEU A 197 -7.89 -4.60 -16.33
N VAL A 198 -8.46 -5.67 -15.82
CA VAL A 198 -7.74 -6.76 -15.14
C VAL A 198 -7.75 -7.97 -16.06
N ASP A 199 -6.57 -8.37 -16.55
CA ASP A 199 -6.40 -9.41 -17.57
C ASP A 199 -7.30 -9.22 -18.82
N GLY A 200 -7.72 -7.97 -19.08
CA GLY A 200 -8.58 -7.60 -20.20
C GLY A 200 -10.08 -7.44 -19.87
N VAL A 201 -10.50 -7.75 -18.64
CA VAL A 201 -11.88 -7.53 -18.15
C VAL A 201 -11.97 -6.21 -17.39
N SER A 202 -13.01 -5.42 -17.64
CA SER A 202 -13.23 -4.15 -16.93
C SER A 202 -13.66 -4.44 -15.50
N MET A 203 -12.93 -3.89 -14.51
CA MET A 203 -13.18 -4.09 -13.07
C MET A 203 -12.91 -2.82 -12.28
N SER A 204 -13.42 -2.77 -11.04
CA SER A 204 -13.04 -1.76 -10.08
C SER A 204 -11.64 -1.99 -9.53
N LEU A 205 -10.83 -0.92 -9.38
CA LEU A 205 -9.54 -0.99 -8.69
C LEU A 205 -9.66 -1.44 -7.23
N ASN A 206 -10.82 -1.25 -6.62
CA ASN A 206 -11.06 -1.62 -5.24
C ASN A 206 -11.20 -3.14 -5.02
N ASP A 207 -11.56 -3.86 -6.07
CA ASP A 207 -11.75 -5.33 -6.04
C ASP A 207 -10.46 -6.08 -6.39
N VAL A 208 -9.39 -5.35 -6.71
CA VAL A 208 -8.08 -5.92 -7.05
C VAL A 208 -7.16 -5.95 -5.83
N ILE A 209 -6.60 -7.12 -5.57
CA ILE A 209 -5.73 -7.37 -4.42
C ILE A 209 -4.27 -7.20 -4.83
N PRO A 210 -3.49 -6.31 -4.17
CA PRO A 210 -2.11 -6.01 -4.56
C PRO A 210 -1.21 -7.24 -4.63
N SER A 211 -1.36 -8.19 -3.72
CA SER A 211 -0.54 -9.42 -3.69
C SER A 211 -0.76 -10.37 -4.87
N GLU A 212 -1.91 -10.27 -5.56
CA GLU A 212 -2.25 -11.09 -6.74
C GLU A 212 -1.77 -10.45 -8.05
N VAL A 213 -1.29 -9.20 -8.02
CA VAL A 213 -0.87 -8.44 -9.19
C VAL A 213 0.58 -8.76 -9.56
N GLU A 214 0.85 -9.03 -10.82
CA GLU A 214 2.19 -9.14 -11.40
C GLU A 214 2.72 -7.77 -11.82
N SER A 215 1.88 -6.99 -12.51
CA SER A 215 2.22 -5.64 -12.94
C SER A 215 1.00 -4.77 -13.20
N VAL A 216 1.20 -3.47 -13.08
CA VAL A 216 0.22 -2.44 -13.45
C VAL A 216 0.85 -1.57 -14.52
N SER A 217 0.24 -1.51 -15.70
CA SER A 217 0.68 -0.64 -16.79
C SER A 217 -0.33 0.49 -16.98
N VAL A 218 0.14 1.72 -16.97
CA VAL A 218 -0.69 2.91 -17.14
C VAL A 218 -0.44 3.53 -18.51
N LEU A 219 -1.46 3.51 -19.36
CA LEU A 219 -1.46 4.15 -20.68
C LEU A 219 -1.94 5.58 -20.51
N LYS A 220 -1.02 6.54 -20.69
CA LYS A 220 -1.27 7.94 -20.34
C LYS A 220 -1.68 8.81 -21.52
N ASP A 221 -1.46 8.35 -22.76
CA ASP A 221 -1.74 9.12 -23.96
C ASP A 221 -2.74 8.41 -24.89
N ALA A 222 -3.33 9.21 -25.78
CA ALA A 222 -4.35 8.72 -26.70
C ALA A 222 -3.81 7.67 -27.69
N ALA A 223 -2.53 7.77 -28.06
CA ALA A 223 -1.93 6.82 -29.02
C ALA A 223 -1.86 5.42 -28.46
N SER A 224 -1.39 5.27 -27.20
CA SER A 224 -1.31 3.97 -26.51
C SER A 224 -2.70 3.43 -26.09
N ALA A 225 -3.68 4.32 -25.90
CA ALA A 225 -5.02 3.99 -25.44
C ALA A 225 -6.05 3.84 -26.58
N ALA A 226 -5.68 4.16 -27.82
CA ALA A 226 -6.61 4.24 -28.98
C ALA A 226 -7.44 3.01 -29.23
N ILE A 227 -6.89 1.80 -29.00
CA ILE A 227 -7.57 0.52 -29.22
C ILE A 227 -8.77 0.29 -28.28
N TYR A 228 -8.87 1.06 -27.17
CA TYR A 228 -9.98 0.98 -26.21
C TYR A 228 -11.08 2.00 -26.51
N GLY A 229 -10.91 2.81 -27.57
CA GLY A 229 -11.90 3.79 -28.04
C GLY A 229 -12.16 4.91 -27.03
N SER A 230 -13.38 5.47 -27.07
CA SER A 230 -13.78 6.62 -26.25
C SER A 230 -13.69 6.37 -24.72
N ARG A 231 -13.83 5.12 -24.28
CA ARG A 231 -13.72 4.74 -22.87
C ARG A 231 -12.33 5.01 -22.28
N ALA A 232 -11.31 5.14 -23.12
CA ALA A 232 -9.93 5.38 -22.74
C ALA A 232 -9.54 6.87 -22.73
N ALA A 233 -10.50 7.78 -22.90
CA ALA A 233 -10.22 9.23 -22.96
C ALA A 233 -9.49 9.79 -21.74
N ASN A 234 -9.73 9.20 -20.56
CA ASN A 234 -9.11 9.57 -19.30
C ASN A 234 -7.90 8.68 -18.91
N GLY A 235 -7.33 7.96 -19.90
CA GLY A 235 -6.26 6.98 -19.68
C GLY A 235 -6.77 5.59 -19.38
N VAL A 236 -5.85 4.62 -19.41
CA VAL A 236 -6.15 3.19 -19.14
C VAL A 236 -5.17 2.65 -18.13
N ILE A 237 -5.69 1.89 -17.17
CA ILE A 237 -4.90 1.14 -16.20
C ILE A 237 -5.07 -0.34 -16.52
N LEU A 238 -4.00 -0.96 -16.98
CA LEU A 238 -3.94 -2.39 -17.28
C LEU A 238 -3.30 -3.12 -16.11
N ILE A 239 -4.03 -4.06 -15.52
CA ILE A 239 -3.55 -4.89 -14.43
C ILE A 239 -3.38 -6.31 -14.96
N THR A 240 -2.18 -6.82 -14.82
CA THR A 240 -1.87 -8.21 -15.12
C THR A 240 -1.75 -8.97 -13.81
N THR A 241 -2.50 -10.05 -13.66
CA THR A 241 -2.43 -10.90 -12.48
C THR A 241 -1.33 -11.95 -12.59
N LYS A 242 -0.83 -12.40 -11.44
CA LYS A 242 0.19 -13.46 -11.37
C LYS A 242 -0.34 -14.74 -11.99
N LYS A 243 0.53 -15.43 -12.74
CA LYS A 243 0.24 -16.72 -13.37
C LYS A 243 1.14 -17.81 -12.80
N GLY A 244 0.73 -19.06 -12.95
CA GLY A 244 1.58 -20.20 -12.67
C GLY A 244 2.78 -20.25 -13.60
N LYS A 245 3.88 -20.83 -13.13
CA LYS A 245 5.10 -21.05 -13.90
C LYS A 245 5.40 -22.54 -13.93
N GLU A 246 6.04 -23.00 -15.00
CA GLU A 246 6.55 -24.37 -15.09
C GLU A 246 7.54 -24.61 -13.96
N GLY A 247 7.42 -25.73 -13.27
CA GLY A 247 8.28 -26.09 -12.16
C GLY A 247 7.56 -26.84 -11.04
N LYS A 248 8.32 -27.08 -9.97
CA LYS A 248 7.79 -27.76 -8.78
C LYS A 248 6.73 -26.91 -8.10
N LEU A 249 5.85 -27.58 -7.40
CA LEU A 249 4.85 -26.96 -6.54
C LEU A 249 5.54 -26.06 -5.51
N THR A 250 5.10 -24.80 -5.45
CA THR A 250 5.59 -23.79 -4.51
C THR A 250 4.43 -23.26 -3.68
N PHE A 251 4.68 -23.11 -2.38
CA PHE A 251 3.78 -22.47 -1.45
C PHE A 251 4.39 -21.14 -1.02
N ASN A 252 3.63 -20.09 -1.09
CA ASN A 252 4.02 -18.78 -0.59
C ASN A 252 2.92 -18.28 0.35
N TYR A 253 3.30 -18.01 1.60
CA TYR A 253 2.44 -17.37 2.57
C TYR A 253 2.99 -15.97 2.87
N SER A 254 2.10 -14.98 2.83
CA SER A 254 2.36 -13.60 3.21
C SER A 254 1.32 -13.17 4.25
N GLY A 255 1.79 -12.67 5.39
CA GLY A 255 0.92 -12.15 6.44
C GLY A 255 1.47 -10.87 7.02
N ASN A 256 0.60 -9.95 7.38
CA ASN A 256 0.95 -8.76 8.14
C ASN A 256 -0.08 -8.50 9.24
N VAL A 257 0.39 -7.91 10.32
CA VAL A 257 -0.42 -7.42 11.44
C VAL A 257 0.06 -6.00 11.72
N GLY A 258 -0.86 -5.09 11.95
CA GLY A 258 -0.55 -3.71 12.22
C GLY A 258 -1.63 -3.01 13.02
N PHE A 259 -1.35 -1.78 13.43
CA PHE A 259 -2.29 -0.90 14.10
C PHE A 259 -2.35 0.44 13.36
N GLN A 260 -3.56 0.94 13.17
CA GLN A 260 -3.79 2.25 12.58
C GLN A 260 -3.98 3.30 13.68
N PHE A 261 -3.41 4.47 13.45
CA PHE A 261 -3.52 5.60 14.34
C PHE A 261 -3.90 6.84 13.53
N ALA A 262 -4.61 7.78 14.16
CA ALA A 262 -4.78 9.10 13.58
C ALA A 262 -3.41 9.79 13.50
N THR A 263 -3.00 10.22 12.30
CA THR A 263 -1.70 10.89 12.11
C THR A 263 -1.70 12.31 12.63
N ARG A 264 -2.88 12.94 12.67
CA ARG A 264 -3.09 14.28 13.20
C ARG A 264 -4.53 14.40 13.67
N VAL A 265 -4.69 14.84 14.90
CA VAL A 265 -5.98 15.20 15.49
C VAL A 265 -5.95 16.70 15.76
N PRO A 266 -7.01 17.46 15.43
CA PRO A 266 -7.10 18.87 15.80
C PRO A 266 -7.02 19.04 17.33
N GLU A 267 -6.31 20.04 17.80
CA GLU A 267 -6.33 20.39 19.22
C GLU A 267 -7.68 21.05 19.57
N SER A 268 -8.33 20.52 20.59
CA SER A 268 -9.56 21.06 21.12
C SER A 268 -9.29 22.15 22.16
N VAL A 269 -10.13 23.17 22.21
CA VAL A 269 -10.09 24.12 23.31
C VAL A 269 -10.66 23.48 24.58
N THR A 270 -10.11 23.81 25.73
CA THR A 270 -10.65 23.38 27.02
C THR A 270 -11.99 24.04 27.31
N SER A 271 -12.76 23.49 28.25
CA SER A 271 -14.07 24.02 28.61
C SER A 271 -14.02 25.47 29.09
N TRP A 272 -13.03 25.84 29.88
CA TRP A 272 -12.85 27.23 30.34
C TRP A 272 -12.40 28.16 29.21
N GLN A 273 -11.49 27.72 28.31
CA GLN A 273 -11.12 28.51 27.15
C GLN A 273 -12.33 28.75 26.22
N TYR A 274 -13.17 27.72 26.03
CA TYR A 274 -14.41 27.87 25.29
C TYR A 274 -15.32 28.93 25.96
N ALA A 275 -15.51 28.86 27.28
CA ALA A 275 -16.34 29.80 28.02
C ALA A 275 -15.82 31.24 27.94
N GLU A 276 -14.50 31.44 28.04
CA GLU A 276 -13.87 32.76 27.89
C GLU A 276 -14.05 33.32 26.47
N LEU A 277 -13.81 32.49 25.44
CA LEU A 277 -13.98 32.88 24.04
C LEU A 277 -15.45 33.16 23.71
N TYR A 278 -16.35 32.35 24.24
CA TYR A 278 -17.78 32.57 24.10
C TYR A 278 -18.23 33.92 24.73
N ASN A 279 -17.76 34.21 25.93
CA ASN A 279 -18.04 35.49 26.59
C ASN A 279 -17.48 36.66 25.76
N GLN A 280 -16.27 36.53 25.22
CA GLN A 280 -15.70 37.58 24.37
C GLN A 280 -16.53 37.81 23.08
N MET A 281 -17.00 36.71 22.48
CA MET A 281 -17.92 36.78 21.32
C MET A 281 -19.19 37.50 21.64
N GLN A 282 -19.87 37.14 22.77
CA GLN A 282 -21.10 37.77 23.20
C GLN A 282 -20.91 39.26 23.54
N TYR A 283 -19.76 39.59 24.18
CA TYR A 283 -19.40 40.97 24.45
C TYR A 283 -19.25 41.80 23.16
N ASN A 284 -18.57 41.25 22.16
CA ASN A 284 -18.39 41.92 20.86
C ASN A 284 -19.69 42.12 20.11
N GLU A 285 -20.69 41.24 20.33
CA GLU A 285 -22.06 41.37 19.78
C GLU A 285 -22.99 42.29 20.61
N GLY A 286 -22.49 42.86 21.70
CA GLY A 286 -23.31 43.70 22.61
C GLY A 286 -24.32 42.91 23.46
N LYS A 287 -24.17 41.59 23.57
CA LYS A 287 -25.05 40.70 24.32
C LYS A 287 -24.41 40.37 25.66
N SER A 288 -25.05 40.84 26.76
CA SER A 288 -24.54 40.61 28.14
C SER A 288 -25.35 39.58 28.96
N SER A 289 -26.45 39.07 28.42
CA SER A 289 -27.40 38.25 29.19
C SER A 289 -27.12 36.74 29.18
N SER A 290 -26.14 36.28 28.37
CA SER A 290 -25.87 34.84 28.15
C SER A 290 -24.42 34.46 28.41
N LEU A 291 -23.75 35.18 29.33
CA LEU A 291 -22.33 34.97 29.63
C LEU A 291 -22.15 33.81 30.63
N PHE A 292 -21.04 33.11 30.51
CA PHE A 292 -20.54 32.20 31.56
C PHE A 292 -20.08 33.05 32.73
N PRO A 293 -20.64 32.87 33.96
CA PRO A 293 -20.15 33.57 35.14
C PRO A 293 -18.73 33.22 35.49
N GLN A 294 -17.96 34.15 36.03
CA GLN A 294 -16.55 33.95 36.33
C GLN A 294 -16.32 32.79 37.31
N ASP A 295 -17.15 32.68 38.34
CA ASP A 295 -17.11 31.59 39.32
C ASP A 295 -17.29 30.22 38.70
N ARG A 296 -18.12 30.09 37.65
CA ARG A 296 -18.28 28.87 36.88
C ARG A 296 -17.03 28.55 36.04
N ILE A 297 -16.42 29.55 35.41
CA ILE A 297 -15.17 29.40 34.66
C ILE A 297 -14.04 28.94 35.60
N ASP A 298 -14.00 29.50 36.80
CA ASP A 298 -12.99 29.13 37.80
C ASP A 298 -13.18 27.69 38.30
N ARG A 299 -14.43 27.23 38.47
CA ARG A 299 -14.71 25.81 38.76
C ARG A 299 -14.32 24.89 37.61
N MET A 300 -14.60 25.27 36.37
CA MET A 300 -14.16 24.49 35.19
C MET A 300 -12.63 24.34 35.18
N LYS A 301 -11.87 25.40 35.47
CA LYS A 301 -10.40 25.37 35.60
C LYS A 301 -9.91 24.47 36.74
N ALA A 302 -10.66 24.38 37.81
CA ALA A 302 -10.36 23.54 38.97
C ALA A 302 -10.79 22.06 38.79
N GLY A 303 -11.28 21.65 37.62
CA GLY A 303 -11.78 20.29 37.36
C GLY A 303 -13.22 20.11 37.84
N GLY A 304 -14.09 21.04 37.46
CA GLY A 304 -15.50 21.12 37.91
C GLY A 304 -16.33 19.86 37.71
N ASP A 305 -17.52 19.87 38.26
CA ASP A 305 -18.47 18.76 38.29
C ASP A 305 -19.07 18.54 36.88
N PRO A 306 -18.82 17.40 36.20
CA PRO A 306 -19.40 17.13 34.89
C PRO A 306 -20.94 17.12 34.89
N ASP A 307 -21.55 16.66 36.00
CA ASP A 307 -23.04 16.65 36.13
C ASP A 307 -23.65 18.05 36.23
N LYS A 308 -22.84 19.05 36.55
CA LYS A 308 -23.21 20.47 36.52
C LYS A 308 -22.78 21.19 35.25
N LEU A 309 -22.38 20.43 34.22
CA LEU A 309 -21.88 20.95 32.93
C LEU A 309 -20.63 21.84 33.11
N GLU A 310 -19.76 21.43 34.00
CA GLU A 310 -18.48 22.08 34.30
C GLU A 310 -17.26 21.15 33.96
N GLY A 311 -17.52 20.04 33.26
CA GLY A 311 -16.50 19.09 32.83
C GLY A 311 -15.52 19.67 31.80
N ASN A 312 -14.55 18.87 31.41
CA ASN A 312 -13.60 19.19 30.34
C ASN A 312 -13.38 17.93 29.50
N THR A 313 -14.15 17.77 28.44
CA THR A 313 -14.14 16.60 27.57
C THR A 313 -13.36 16.89 26.31
N ASP A 314 -12.32 16.10 26.04
CA ASP A 314 -11.72 16.04 24.72
C ASP A 314 -12.49 15.01 23.87
N TRP A 315 -13.38 15.52 23.05
CA TRP A 315 -14.27 14.69 22.25
C TRP A 315 -13.54 13.85 21.19
N TYR A 316 -12.32 14.24 20.78
CA TYR A 316 -11.53 13.43 19.86
C TYR A 316 -10.93 12.23 20.58
N ASP A 317 -10.41 12.40 21.78
CA ASP A 317 -9.88 11.31 22.60
C ASP A 317 -10.98 10.30 22.98
N GLU A 318 -12.19 10.80 23.24
CA GLU A 318 -13.35 9.96 23.58
C GLU A 318 -13.89 9.19 22.36
N LEU A 319 -13.82 9.77 21.17
CA LEU A 319 -14.33 9.14 19.95
C LEU A 319 -13.31 8.18 19.33
N LEU A 320 -12.01 8.56 19.29
CA LEU A 320 -11.02 7.88 18.51
C LEU A 320 -10.30 6.80 19.34
N ARG A 321 -10.15 5.61 18.78
CA ARG A 321 -9.31 4.55 19.37
C ARG A 321 -7.84 4.95 19.31
N SER A 322 -7.10 4.68 20.37
CA SER A 322 -5.65 4.87 20.43
C SER A 322 -4.85 3.91 19.53
N GLY A 323 -5.52 2.98 18.85
CA GLY A 323 -4.95 2.07 17.87
C GLY A 323 -6.01 1.11 17.38
N ALA A 324 -6.19 1.03 16.06
CA ALA A 324 -7.14 0.11 15.43
C ALA A 324 -6.39 -1.05 14.79
N PRO A 325 -6.60 -2.31 15.22
CA PRO A 325 -5.89 -3.45 14.68
C PRO A 325 -6.32 -3.75 13.24
N GLN A 326 -5.35 -4.26 12.48
CA GLN A 326 -5.59 -4.82 11.17
C GLN A 326 -4.69 -6.02 10.93
N HIS A 327 -5.16 -7.01 10.23
CA HIS A 327 -4.34 -8.11 9.78
C HIS A 327 -4.76 -8.61 8.40
N ASN A 328 -3.80 -9.20 7.70
CA ASN A 328 -3.97 -9.66 6.34
C ASN A 328 -3.16 -10.95 6.15
N HIS A 329 -3.78 -11.96 5.57
CA HIS A 329 -3.20 -13.27 5.33
C HIS A 329 -3.45 -13.68 3.89
N GLN A 330 -2.41 -14.09 3.18
CA GLN A 330 -2.48 -14.53 1.79
C GLN A 330 -1.66 -15.80 1.61
N LEU A 331 -2.29 -16.86 1.14
CA LEU A 331 -1.64 -18.11 0.74
C LEU A 331 -1.71 -18.22 -0.78
N THR A 332 -0.59 -18.46 -1.42
CA THR A 332 -0.52 -18.68 -2.86
C THR A 332 0.18 -20.00 -3.13
N VAL A 333 -0.42 -20.82 -3.95
CA VAL A 333 0.11 -22.10 -4.42
C VAL A 333 0.28 -22.02 -5.92
N SER A 334 1.47 -22.28 -6.42
CA SER A 334 1.75 -22.22 -7.86
C SER A 334 2.69 -23.34 -8.30
N GLY A 335 2.55 -23.74 -9.55
CA GLY A 335 3.37 -24.78 -10.15
C GLY A 335 2.88 -25.14 -11.55
N GLY A 336 3.44 -26.19 -12.10
CA GLY A 336 2.97 -26.72 -13.38
C GLY A 336 4.02 -27.50 -14.18
N SER A 337 3.57 -28.03 -15.28
CA SER A 337 4.37 -28.70 -16.30
C SER A 337 4.39 -27.87 -17.58
N ASP A 338 5.05 -28.41 -18.60
CA ASP A 338 5.01 -27.89 -19.98
C ASP A 338 3.58 -27.82 -20.59
N LYS A 339 2.65 -28.62 -20.05
CA LYS A 339 1.26 -28.71 -20.55
C LYS A 339 0.29 -27.83 -19.78
N ILE A 340 0.47 -27.70 -18.47
CA ILE A 340 -0.43 -26.94 -17.62
C ILE A 340 0.35 -26.20 -16.54
N THR A 341 0.10 -24.91 -16.39
CA THR A 341 0.56 -24.12 -15.26
C THR A 341 -0.64 -23.56 -14.51
N TYR A 342 -0.49 -23.46 -13.19
CA TYR A 342 -1.59 -22.97 -12.33
C TYR A 342 -1.05 -22.10 -11.20
N MET A 343 -1.87 -21.15 -10.77
CA MET A 343 -1.72 -20.37 -9.58
C MET A 343 -3.08 -20.30 -8.87
N ILE A 344 -3.08 -20.68 -7.61
CA ILE A 344 -4.25 -20.62 -6.71
C ILE A 344 -3.86 -19.72 -5.56
N SER A 345 -4.68 -18.72 -5.26
CA SER A 345 -4.44 -17.75 -4.21
C SER A 345 -5.69 -17.63 -3.34
N ALA A 346 -5.54 -17.73 -2.03
CA ALA A 346 -6.61 -17.54 -1.06
C ALA A 346 -6.16 -16.54 0.00
N GLY A 347 -7.04 -15.61 0.35
CA GLY A 347 -6.71 -14.55 1.29
C GLY A 347 -7.84 -14.20 2.24
N TYR A 348 -7.45 -13.70 3.40
CA TYR A 348 -8.31 -13.14 4.43
C TYR A 348 -7.73 -11.82 4.92
N SER A 349 -8.59 -10.84 5.12
CA SER A 349 -8.23 -9.52 5.61
C SER A 349 -9.28 -9.02 6.59
N ASP A 350 -8.84 -8.57 7.75
CA ASP A 350 -9.67 -7.90 8.75
C ASP A 350 -9.03 -6.55 9.11
N GLN A 351 -9.84 -5.52 9.18
CA GLN A 351 -9.41 -4.17 9.47
C GLN A 351 -10.46 -3.47 10.33
N GLN A 352 -10.07 -3.06 11.53
CA GLN A 352 -10.89 -2.21 12.37
C GLN A 352 -10.56 -0.73 12.12
N GLY A 353 -11.57 0.14 12.26
CA GLY A 353 -11.38 1.58 12.13
C GLY A 353 -10.99 2.25 13.43
N ILE A 354 -10.36 3.42 13.31
CA ILE A 354 -10.03 4.29 14.44
C ILE A 354 -11.28 4.89 15.09
N ILE A 355 -12.41 4.93 14.37
CA ILE A 355 -13.73 5.23 14.93
C ILE A 355 -14.39 3.89 15.28
N PRO A 356 -14.89 3.69 16.50
CA PRO A 356 -15.58 2.47 16.89
C PRO A 356 -16.75 2.10 15.96
N SER A 357 -17.09 0.80 15.92
CA SER A 357 -18.13 0.26 15.03
C SER A 357 -17.91 0.56 13.55
N THR A 358 -16.64 0.63 13.12
CA THR A 358 -16.28 0.68 11.72
C THR A 358 -15.31 -0.45 11.44
N ASP A 359 -15.79 -1.49 10.79
CA ASP A 359 -15.03 -2.72 10.58
C ASP A 359 -15.14 -3.15 9.11
N TYR A 360 -14.09 -3.82 8.63
CA TYR A 360 -14.05 -4.37 7.27
C TYR A 360 -13.41 -5.75 7.28
N GLU A 361 -14.11 -6.69 6.70
CA GLU A 361 -13.67 -8.06 6.53
C GLU A 361 -13.71 -8.45 5.06
N ARG A 362 -12.72 -9.21 4.58
CA ARG A 362 -12.66 -9.66 3.19
C ARG A 362 -12.07 -11.06 3.07
N TYR A 363 -12.74 -11.87 2.25
CA TYR A 363 -12.26 -13.16 1.76
C TYR A 363 -12.04 -13.07 0.25
N ASN A 364 -10.97 -13.66 -0.23
CA ASN A 364 -10.69 -13.74 -1.65
C ASN A 364 -10.14 -15.10 -2.07
N LEU A 365 -10.51 -15.52 -3.25
CA LEU A 365 -10.00 -16.71 -3.92
C LEU A 365 -9.75 -16.40 -5.39
N ARG A 366 -8.57 -16.76 -5.89
CA ARG A 366 -8.23 -16.65 -7.31
C ARG A 366 -7.63 -17.95 -7.80
N VAL A 367 -8.01 -18.34 -9.00
CA VAL A 367 -7.47 -19.50 -9.73
C VAL A 367 -7.12 -19.05 -11.14
N ASN A 368 -5.85 -19.06 -11.48
CA ASN A 368 -5.36 -18.78 -12.83
C ASN A 368 -4.71 -20.03 -13.39
N THR A 369 -5.16 -20.48 -14.53
CA THR A 369 -4.60 -21.65 -15.23
C THR A 369 -4.28 -21.31 -16.68
N THR A 370 -3.18 -21.85 -17.15
CA THR A 370 -2.81 -21.84 -18.58
C THR A 370 -2.57 -23.28 -19.01
N SER A 371 -3.34 -23.77 -19.97
CA SER A 371 -3.30 -25.16 -20.45
C SER A 371 -2.98 -25.20 -21.95
N LYS A 372 -1.95 -25.91 -22.33
CA LYS A 372 -1.67 -26.28 -23.72
C LYS A 372 -2.41 -27.59 -24.03
N LEU A 373 -3.66 -27.46 -24.49
CA LEU A 373 -4.53 -28.61 -24.73
C LEU A 373 -4.06 -29.46 -25.91
N THR A 374 -3.54 -28.80 -26.94
CA THR A 374 -2.90 -29.42 -28.11
C THR A 374 -1.69 -28.56 -28.53
N SER A 375 -0.94 -28.95 -29.56
CA SER A 375 0.13 -28.14 -30.14
C SER A 375 -0.35 -26.82 -30.76
N TRP A 376 -1.63 -26.77 -31.17
CA TRP A 376 -2.25 -25.62 -31.84
C TRP A 376 -3.25 -24.86 -30.94
N LEU A 377 -3.66 -25.41 -29.77
CA LEU A 377 -4.65 -24.80 -28.87
C LEU A 377 -4.12 -24.62 -27.45
N LYS A 378 -4.04 -23.38 -27.03
CA LYS A 378 -3.75 -22.96 -25.66
C LYS A 378 -5.01 -22.31 -25.06
N LEU A 379 -5.28 -22.56 -23.78
CA LEU A 379 -6.43 -22.04 -23.05
C LEU A 379 -5.97 -21.40 -21.76
N ASP A 380 -6.23 -20.10 -21.61
CA ASP A 380 -6.11 -19.39 -20.33
C ASP A 380 -7.49 -19.32 -19.66
N VAL A 381 -7.57 -19.71 -18.39
CA VAL A 381 -8.78 -19.57 -17.56
C VAL A 381 -8.38 -18.88 -16.25
N ASN A 382 -8.98 -17.71 -16.00
CA ASN A 382 -8.79 -16.97 -14.78
C ASN A 382 -10.15 -16.80 -14.09
N MET A 383 -10.24 -17.24 -12.85
CA MET A 383 -11.43 -17.10 -12.02
C MET A 383 -11.03 -16.39 -10.71
N ALA A 384 -11.82 -15.42 -10.29
CA ALA A 384 -11.66 -14.80 -8.99
C ALA A 384 -13.02 -14.63 -8.32
N TYR A 385 -13.03 -14.82 -7.01
CA TYR A 385 -14.14 -14.53 -6.13
C TYR A 385 -13.66 -13.67 -4.97
N LEU A 386 -14.41 -12.63 -4.66
CA LEU A 386 -14.18 -11.73 -3.54
C LEU A 386 -15.52 -11.57 -2.82
N ASN A 387 -15.51 -11.80 -1.53
CA ASN A 387 -16.58 -11.42 -0.62
C ASN A 387 -16.04 -10.43 0.38
N SER A 388 -16.72 -9.31 0.57
CA SER A 388 -16.35 -8.33 1.60
C SER A 388 -17.57 -7.83 2.35
N THR A 389 -17.35 -7.58 3.64
CA THR A 389 -18.34 -7.00 4.55
C THR A 389 -17.74 -5.73 5.15
N GLN A 390 -18.45 -4.63 5.05
CA GLN A 390 -18.14 -3.38 5.74
C GLN A 390 -19.28 -3.09 6.71
N GLU A 391 -18.92 -2.84 7.95
CA GLU A 391 -19.87 -2.46 9.00
C GLU A 391 -19.56 -1.04 9.50
N GLU A 392 -20.60 -0.30 9.78
CA GLU A 392 -20.52 1.01 10.44
C GLU A 392 -21.80 1.26 11.26
N SER A 393 -21.76 2.19 12.20
CA SER A 393 -22.98 2.66 12.86
C SER A 393 -23.99 3.14 11.83
N ALA A 394 -25.28 2.91 12.05
CA ALA A 394 -26.35 3.42 11.18
C ALA A 394 -26.34 4.96 11.08
N ALA A 395 -25.83 5.65 12.10
CA ALA A 395 -25.61 7.09 12.08
C ALA A 395 -24.46 7.55 11.15
N GLY A 396 -23.55 6.64 10.82
CA GLY A 396 -22.37 6.89 9.98
C GLY A 396 -21.18 7.50 10.74
N ALA A 397 -20.00 6.92 10.52
CA ALA A 397 -18.75 7.36 11.16
C ALA A 397 -18.37 8.81 10.82
N ALA A 398 -18.60 9.22 9.57
CA ALA A 398 -18.33 10.59 9.13
C ALA A 398 -19.24 11.62 9.85
N GLU A 399 -20.47 11.26 10.16
CA GLU A 399 -21.36 12.12 10.93
C GLU A 399 -20.91 12.20 12.38
N ALA A 400 -20.53 11.08 13.00
CA ALA A 400 -19.99 11.08 14.36
C ALA A 400 -18.75 11.99 14.47
N TYR A 401 -17.81 11.88 13.53
CA TYR A 401 -16.63 12.75 13.47
C TYR A 401 -17.00 14.23 13.30
N ARG A 402 -17.96 14.53 12.44
CA ARG A 402 -18.46 15.90 12.25
C ARG A 402 -19.12 16.47 13.51
N ARG A 403 -19.81 15.64 14.29
CA ARG A 403 -20.40 16.02 15.57
C ARG A 403 -19.33 16.30 16.62
N THR A 404 -18.25 15.54 16.63
CA THR A 404 -17.10 15.78 17.50
C THR A 404 -16.55 17.20 17.34
N MET A 405 -16.45 17.70 16.09
CA MET A 405 -15.99 19.07 15.82
C MET A 405 -16.91 20.18 16.35
N ARG A 406 -18.15 19.84 16.70
CA ARG A 406 -19.17 20.78 17.19
C ARG A 406 -19.56 20.55 18.64
N ALA A 407 -19.11 19.46 19.22
CA ALA A 407 -19.43 19.09 20.58
C ALA A 407 -18.79 20.07 21.57
N LEU A 408 -19.56 20.42 22.60
CA LEU A 408 -19.15 21.43 23.57
C LEU A 408 -18.25 20.81 24.63
N PRO A 409 -17.07 21.37 24.91
CA PRO A 409 -16.09 20.73 25.77
C PRO A 409 -16.49 20.66 27.25
N TYR A 410 -17.46 21.41 27.68
CA TYR A 410 -17.99 21.37 29.06
C TYR A 410 -19.03 20.27 29.28
N LEU A 411 -19.50 19.62 28.23
CA LEU A 411 -20.41 18.49 28.32
C LEU A 411 -19.65 17.19 28.57
N PRO A 412 -20.06 16.34 29.52
CA PRO A 412 -19.49 15.01 29.67
C PRO A 412 -19.98 14.09 28.54
N VAL A 413 -19.28 12.99 28.28
CA VAL A 413 -19.82 11.93 27.40
C VAL A 413 -21.07 11.33 28.02
N GLN A 414 -21.00 11.01 29.31
CA GLN A 414 -22.12 10.51 30.11
C GLN A 414 -22.16 11.24 31.45
N PHE A 415 -23.35 11.42 31.97
CA PHE A 415 -23.55 11.86 33.34
C PHE A 415 -23.34 10.73 34.33
N SER A 416 -23.22 11.03 35.64
CA SER A 416 -22.99 10.03 36.68
C SER A 416 -24.07 8.94 36.75
N ASP A 417 -25.28 9.20 36.26
CA ASP A 417 -26.39 8.25 36.19
C ASP A 417 -26.31 7.36 34.90
N GLY A 418 -25.26 7.49 34.09
CA GLY A 418 -25.10 6.72 32.87
C GLY A 418 -25.85 7.24 31.65
N THR A 419 -26.62 8.35 31.78
CA THR A 419 -27.27 8.96 30.62
C THR A 419 -26.29 9.75 29.79
N TYR A 420 -26.39 9.67 28.45
CA TYR A 420 -25.52 10.42 27.55
C TYR A 420 -25.88 11.91 27.58
N SER A 421 -24.86 12.75 27.53
CA SER A 421 -25.07 14.18 27.43
C SER A 421 -25.72 14.56 26.11
N TYR A 422 -26.45 15.66 26.15
CA TYR A 422 -27.10 16.26 25.00
C TYR A 422 -26.30 17.51 24.57
N ASP A 423 -26.01 17.62 23.29
CA ASP A 423 -25.47 18.84 22.69
C ASP A 423 -26.58 19.61 21.94
N ALA A 424 -26.28 20.83 21.48
CA ALA A 424 -27.24 21.70 20.78
C ALA A 424 -27.81 21.07 19.49
N ALA A 425 -27.20 20.01 18.98
CA ALA A 425 -27.72 19.19 17.90
C ALA A 425 -27.80 17.75 18.41
N PRO A 426 -29.00 17.19 18.64
CA PRO A 426 -29.25 16.03 19.49
C PRO A 426 -28.51 14.74 19.07
N SER A 427 -27.21 14.70 19.25
CA SER A 427 -26.43 13.50 19.01
C SER A 427 -25.02 13.60 19.61
N ASN A 428 -24.82 12.87 20.67
CA ASN A 428 -23.52 12.65 21.27
C ASN A 428 -22.66 11.78 20.31
N PRO A 429 -21.48 12.23 19.87
CA PRO A 429 -20.68 11.51 18.87
C PRO A 429 -20.21 10.13 19.34
N VAL A 430 -19.92 9.96 20.62
CA VAL A 430 -19.51 8.67 21.20
C VAL A 430 -20.69 7.71 21.21
N ARG A 431 -21.88 8.18 21.60
CA ARG A 431 -23.11 7.39 21.56
C ARG A 431 -23.46 6.93 20.15
N MET A 432 -23.17 7.75 19.14
CA MET A 432 -23.45 7.41 17.74
C MET A 432 -22.70 6.17 17.27
N VAL A 433 -21.58 5.83 17.88
CA VAL A 433 -20.69 4.73 17.45
C VAL A 433 -20.60 3.57 18.44
N ASN A 434 -21.34 3.60 19.55
CA ASN A 434 -21.33 2.52 20.55
C ASN A 434 -22.34 1.39 20.26
N GLY A 435 -23.10 1.50 19.17
CA GLY A 435 -24.13 0.52 18.79
C GLY A 435 -25.57 0.96 19.07
N ASP A 436 -25.80 2.00 19.87
CA ASP A 436 -27.16 2.48 20.23
C ASP A 436 -27.99 2.93 19.02
N TYR A 437 -27.32 3.46 17.97
CA TYR A 437 -27.96 3.90 16.75
C TYR A 437 -28.25 2.78 15.74
N GLY A 438 -27.88 1.53 16.10
CA GLY A 438 -27.98 0.40 15.21
C GLY A 438 -26.79 0.30 14.26
N MET A 439 -26.94 -0.48 13.19
CA MET A 439 -25.86 -0.89 12.32
C MET A 439 -26.21 -0.73 10.84
N ARG A 440 -25.24 -0.34 10.06
CA ARG A 440 -25.25 -0.39 8.61
C ARG A 440 -24.22 -1.44 8.16
N ARG A 441 -24.68 -2.46 7.46
CA ARG A 441 -23.83 -3.53 6.91
C ARG A 441 -23.90 -3.52 5.39
N LYS A 442 -22.77 -3.43 4.76
CA LYS A 442 -22.58 -3.47 3.31
C LYS A 442 -21.82 -4.75 2.94
N ASN A 443 -22.44 -5.61 2.16
CA ASN A 443 -21.82 -6.81 1.63
C ASN A 443 -21.61 -6.65 0.12
N ASN A 444 -20.42 -7.02 -0.35
CA ASN A 444 -20.08 -7.06 -1.76
C ASN A 444 -19.58 -8.45 -2.12
N ASP A 445 -20.28 -9.11 -3.05
CA ASP A 445 -19.92 -10.38 -3.65
C ASP A 445 -19.53 -10.13 -5.10
N CYS A 446 -18.23 -10.23 -5.41
CA CYS A 446 -17.71 -10.05 -6.76
C CYS A 446 -17.13 -11.38 -7.27
N MET A 447 -17.61 -11.82 -8.43
CA MET A 447 -17.10 -12.99 -9.14
C MET A 447 -16.68 -12.58 -10.54
N THR A 448 -15.47 -12.98 -10.95
CA THR A 448 -14.99 -12.79 -12.32
C THR A 448 -14.57 -14.12 -12.92
N LEU A 449 -14.85 -14.29 -14.20
CA LEU A 449 -14.41 -15.41 -15.00
C LEU A 449 -13.89 -14.89 -16.34
N LEU A 450 -12.67 -15.27 -16.68
CA LEU A 450 -12.08 -15.01 -17.99
C LEU A 450 -11.68 -16.33 -18.62
N ILE A 451 -12.08 -16.53 -19.87
CA ILE A 451 -11.69 -17.67 -20.70
C ILE A 451 -11.10 -17.13 -21.99
N ALA A 452 -9.84 -17.47 -22.26
CA ALA A 452 -9.13 -16.95 -23.42
C ALA A 452 -8.43 -18.08 -24.19
N PRO A 453 -9.12 -18.68 -25.19
CA PRO A 453 -8.50 -19.61 -26.15
C PRO A 453 -7.54 -18.83 -27.07
N GLU A 454 -6.40 -19.45 -27.35
CA GLU A 454 -5.41 -18.99 -28.33
C GLU A 454 -5.14 -20.14 -29.29
N ILE A 455 -5.40 -19.91 -30.56
CA ILE A 455 -5.28 -20.89 -31.65
C ILE A 455 -4.10 -20.49 -32.53
N ASN A 456 -3.09 -21.35 -32.61
CA ASN A 456 -1.97 -21.21 -33.51
C ASN A 456 -2.32 -21.90 -34.81
N ILE A 457 -2.58 -21.12 -35.86
CA ILE A 457 -3.00 -21.66 -37.18
C ILE A 457 -1.76 -22.12 -37.96
N LEU A 458 -0.75 -21.29 -37.97
CA LEU A 458 0.57 -21.57 -38.59
C LEU A 458 1.63 -20.75 -37.82
N ASP A 459 2.91 -21.04 -38.12
CA ASP A 459 4.02 -20.26 -37.54
C ASP A 459 3.87 -18.76 -37.87
N GLY A 460 3.78 -17.96 -36.86
CA GLY A 460 3.59 -16.51 -36.95
C GLY A 460 2.12 -16.03 -37.08
N LEU A 461 1.15 -16.93 -37.17
CA LEU A 461 -0.27 -16.58 -37.20
C LEU A 461 -1.03 -17.24 -36.05
N ASN A 462 -1.45 -16.46 -35.09
CA ASN A 462 -2.31 -16.89 -34.00
C ASN A 462 -3.59 -16.06 -33.93
N ILE A 463 -4.66 -16.67 -33.42
CA ILE A 463 -5.93 -16.03 -33.12
C ILE A 463 -6.20 -16.24 -31.63
N ARG A 464 -6.41 -15.16 -30.89
CA ARG A 464 -6.80 -15.19 -29.49
C ARG A 464 -8.20 -14.60 -29.33
N GLY A 465 -9.11 -15.38 -28.78
CA GLY A 465 -10.39 -14.91 -28.30
C GLY A 465 -10.35 -14.66 -26.81
N THR A 466 -11.18 -13.74 -26.32
CA THR A 466 -11.32 -13.49 -24.87
C THR A 466 -12.80 -13.35 -24.54
N PHE A 467 -13.26 -14.19 -23.62
CA PHE A 467 -14.59 -14.09 -23.02
C PHE A 467 -14.41 -13.74 -21.56
N GLY A 468 -15.00 -12.62 -21.13
CA GLY A 468 -14.98 -12.15 -19.73
C GLY A 468 -16.41 -12.05 -19.20
N TYR A 469 -16.61 -12.54 -17.99
CA TYR A 469 -17.84 -12.40 -17.23
C TYR A 469 -17.52 -11.81 -15.85
N GLU A 470 -18.27 -10.79 -15.44
CA GLU A 470 -18.22 -10.20 -14.11
C GLU A 470 -19.63 -10.18 -13.52
N SER A 471 -19.73 -10.59 -12.26
CA SER A 471 -20.94 -10.45 -11.46
C SER A 471 -20.56 -9.76 -10.15
N ASN A 472 -21.21 -8.64 -9.89
CA ASN A 472 -21.02 -7.87 -8.67
C ASN A 472 -22.38 -7.67 -8.00
N ILE A 473 -22.54 -8.25 -6.79
CA ILE A 473 -23.79 -8.21 -6.03
C ILE A 473 -23.54 -7.40 -4.77
N TYR A 474 -24.05 -6.20 -4.75
CA TYR A 474 -24.01 -5.31 -3.61
C TYR A 474 -25.30 -5.42 -2.80
N LYS A 475 -25.17 -5.63 -1.50
CA LYS A 475 -26.28 -5.67 -0.55
C LYS A 475 -26.00 -4.72 0.60
N GLU A 476 -26.93 -3.84 0.89
CA GLU A 476 -26.88 -2.96 2.06
C GLU A 476 -28.07 -3.24 2.97
N LYS A 477 -27.78 -3.39 4.25
CA LYS A 477 -28.78 -3.48 5.32
C LYS A 477 -28.53 -2.38 6.32
N ILE A 478 -29.57 -1.63 6.66
CA ILE A 478 -29.54 -0.63 7.71
C ILE A 478 -30.56 -1.06 8.75
N PHE A 479 -30.07 -1.25 9.96
CA PHE A 479 -30.89 -1.49 11.14
C PHE A 479 -30.74 -0.30 12.07
N GLY A 480 -31.78 0.51 12.18
CA GLY A 480 -31.83 1.64 13.10
C GLY A 480 -32.57 1.27 14.38
N THR A 481 -32.18 1.85 15.48
CA THR A 481 -32.85 1.74 16.78
C THR A 481 -33.49 3.06 17.15
N ASP A 482 -34.60 3.01 17.90
CA ASP A 482 -35.20 4.21 18.48
C ASP A 482 -34.30 4.71 19.62
N ILE A 483 -34.00 6.01 19.59
CA ILE A 483 -33.13 6.63 20.58
C ILE A 483 -33.96 7.54 21.47
N HIS A 484 -33.96 7.23 22.76
CA HIS A 484 -34.55 8.08 23.76
C HIS A 484 -33.58 9.18 24.18
N ILE A 485 -33.93 10.44 23.96
CA ILE A 485 -33.16 11.61 24.36
C ILE A 485 -33.79 12.19 25.60
N TYR A 486 -33.04 12.24 26.69
CA TYR A 486 -33.48 12.87 27.93
C TYR A 486 -33.07 14.34 27.93
N THR A 487 -34.05 15.21 27.65
CA THR A 487 -33.82 16.67 27.62
C THR A 487 -33.88 17.35 28.99
N GLY A 488 -34.34 16.65 30.03
CA GLY A 488 -34.66 17.23 31.33
C GLY A 488 -33.49 17.69 32.20
N LYS A 489 -32.24 17.36 31.89
CA LYS A 489 -31.08 17.82 32.68
C LYS A 489 -30.47 19.15 32.22
N LEU A 490 -30.80 19.62 31.03
CA LEU A 490 -30.32 20.90 30.49
C LEU A 490 -31.18 22.11 30.90
N GLU A 491 -32.31 21.89 31.51
CA GLU A 491 -33.27 22.95 31.90
C GLU A 491 -33.16 23.40 33.38
N LYS A 492 -32.07 23.09 34.08
CA LYS A 492 -31.89 23.55 35.47
C LYS A 492 -30.63 24.39 35.63
#